data_12018d18313711dc1d08550bd03ff45f
#
_entry.id   12018d18313711dc1d08550bd03ff45f
#
_cell.length_a   1.000
_cell.length_b   1.000
_cell.length_c   1.000
_cell.angle_alpha   90.00
_cell.angle_beta   90.00
_cell.angle_gamma   90.00
#
_symmetry.space_group_name_H-M   'P 1'
#
loop_
_entity.id
_entity.type
_entity.pdbx_description
1 polymer ?
#
loop_
_entity_poly.entity_id
_entity_poly.type
_entity_poly.pdbx_seq_one_letter_code
_entity_poly.pdbx_strand_id
1 'polypeptide(L)'
;LGETGHEKLIRETTGAELVSSAILVLETGRNLIRLSREGILTAFDFQECMSALSRHMEQFLLRDLTLDICGSLIMSVVSTPRSLDLAHLRTALWFHQQKKLHRFVTLDQSQEMSARELGLPV
;
A
#
# COMPACT_ATOMS: atom_id res chain seq x y z
N LEU A 1 0.44 -0.75 -28.79
CA LEU A 1 0.12 -1.36 -27.50
C LEU A 1 0.77 -0.56 -26.38
N GLY A 2 -0.02 -0.06 -25.50
CA GLY A 2 0.44 0.77 -24.42
C GLY A 2 1.03 -0.01 -23.24
N GLU A 3 1.69 0.72 -22.38
CA GLU A 3 2.23 0.22 -21.13
C GLU A 3 1.07 -0.14 -20.19
N THR A 4 1.13 -1.30 -19.53
CA THR A 4 0.14 -1.66 -18.52
C THR A 4 0.28 -0.76 -17.29
N GLY A 5 -0.76 -0.67 -16.46
CA GLY A 5 -0.70 0.06 -15.20
C GLY A 5 0.40 -0.46 -14.29
N HIS A 6 0.61 -1.77 -14.28
CA HIS A 6 1.67 -2.41 -13.50
C HIS A 6 3.07 -2.03 -14.00
N GLU A 7 3.30 -2.09 -15.31
CA GLU A 7 4.58 -1.70 -15.92
C GLU A 7 4.89 -0.24 -15.68
N LYS A 8 3.90 0.62 -15.83
CA LYS A 8 4.04 2.05 -15.57
C LYS A 8 4.43 2.30 -14.11
N LEU A 9 3.81 1.59 -13.19
CA LEU A 9 4.08 1.70 -11.76
C LEU A 9 5.52 1.31 -11.44
N ILE A 10 5.99 0.18 -11.98
CA ILE A 10 7.37 -0.27 -11.78
C ILE A 10 8.35 0.78 -12.29
N ARG A 11 8.10 1.31 -13.48
CA ARG A 11 8.97 2.33 -14.10
C ARG A 11 9.03 3.60 -13.25
N GLU A 12 7.88 4.07 -12.78
CA GLU A 12 7.79 5.32 -12.02
C GLU A 12 8.37 5.20 -10.62
N THR A 13 8.39 4.00 -10.03
CA THR A 13 8.90 3.79 -8.67
C THR A 13 10.35 3.33 -8.63
N THR A 14 10.95 3.02 -9.77
CA THR A 14 12.36 2.60 -9.83
C THR A 14 13.25 3.69 -9.25
N GLY A 15 14.09 3.32 -8.27
CA GLY A 15 15.00 4.24 -7.60
C GLY A 15 14.34 5.13 -6.53
N ALA A 16 13.03 5.04 -6.33
CA ALA A 16 12.34 5.79 -5.30
C ALA A 16 12.50 5.12 -3.92
N GLU A 17 12.51 5.94 -2.88
CA GLU A 17 12.36 5.45 -1.51
C GLU A 17 10.89 5.10 -1.28
N LEU A 18 10.61 3.84 -0.95
CA LEU A 18 9.25 3.35 -0.79
C LEU A 18 8.87 3.32 0.69
N VAL A 19 7.74 3.94 1.00
CA VAL A 19 7.18 3.96 2.35
C VAL A 19 5.76 3.41 2.32
N SER A 20 5.34 2.75 3.39
CA SER A 20 3.99 2.21 3.48
C SER A 20 3.62 1.88 4.92
N SER A 21 2.36 1.50 5.13
CA SER A 21 1.89 0.90 6.37
C SER A 21 2.35 -0.55 6.47
N ALA A 22 2.66 -0.98 7.68
CA ALA A 22 2.93 -2.39 7.97
C ALA A 22 1.76 -3.30 7.60
N ILE A 23 0.55 -2.76 7.51
CA ILE A 23 -0.64 -3.52 7.09
C ILE A 23 -0.49 -4.07 5.67
N LEU A 24 0.37 -3.48 4.84
CA LEU A 24 0.65 -3.96 3.50
C LEU A 24 1.14 -5.41 3.51
N VAL A 25 1.96 -5.77 4.49
CA VAL A 25 2.48 -7.15 4.64
C VAL A 25 1.33 -8.12 4.88
N LEU A 26 0.43 -7.75 5.78
CA LEU A 26 -0.74 -8.58 6.11
C LEU A 26 -1.68 -8.72 4.90
N GLU A 27 -1.95 -7.64 4.21
CA GLU A 27 -2.82 -7.67 3.03
C GLU A 27 -2.26 -8.54 1.91
N THR A 28 -0.97 -8.40 1.63
CA THR A 28 -0.31 -9.20 0.60
C THR A 28 -0.30 -10.66 0.99
N GLY A 29 0.02 -10.99 2.25
CA GLY A 29 -0.02 -12.35 2.76
C GLY A 29 -1.42 -12.95 2.65
N ARG A 30 -2.45 -12.19 2.99
CA ARG A 30 -3.85 -12.60 2.85
C ARG A 30 -4.20 -12.95 1.41
N ASN A 31 -3.78 -12.15 0.46
CA ASN A 31 -4.04 -12.41 -0.96
C ASN A 31 -3.35 -13.68 -1.43
N LEU A 32 -2.12 -13.92 -1.00
CA LEU A 32 -1.40 -15.16 -1.33
C LEU A 32 -2.09 -16.40 -0.75
N ILE A 33 -2.56 -16.31 0.50
CA ILE A 33 -3.31 -17.38 1.14
C ILE A 33 -4.59 -17.67 0.35
N ARG A 34 -5.32 -16.63 -0.04
CA ARG A 34 -6.54 -16.77 -0.83
C ARG A 34 -6.27 -17.48 -2.16
N LEU A 35 -5.25 -17.07 -2.88
CA LEU A 35 -4.87 -17.68 -4.16
C LEU A 35 -4.48 -19.14 -3.99
N SER A 36 -3.80 -19.47 -2.89
CA SER A 36 -3.45 -20.86 -2.58
C SER A 36 -4.70 -21.69 -2.32
N ARG A 37 -5.64 -21.17 -1.55
CA ARG A 37 -6.89 -21.86 -1.24
C ARG A 37 -7.79 -22.05 -2.46
N GLU A 38 -7.75 -21.13 -3.40
CA GLU A 38 -8.49 -21.22 -4.65
C GLU A 38 -7.82 -22.13 -5.69
N GLY A 39 -6.66 -22.70 -5.35
CA GLY A 39 -5.94 -23.61 -6.25
C GLY A 39 -5.18 -22.90 -7.36
N ILE A 40 -5.06 -21.58 -7.33
CA ILE A 40 -4.33 -20.81 -8.33
C ILE A 40 -2.83 -20.93 -8.11
N LEU A 41 -2.40 -20.97 -6.83
CA LEU A 41 -1.01 -21.20 -6.46
C LEU A 41 -0.85 -22.62 -5.92
N THR A 42 0.17 -23.33 -6.39
CA THR A 42 0.59 -24.61 -5.78
C THR A 42 1.27 -24.32 -4.45
N ALA A 43 1.51 -25.37 -3.63
CA ALA A 43 2.25 -25.22 -2.37
C ALA A 43 3.64 -24.67 -2.61
N PHE A 44 4.31 -25.10 -3.68
CA PHE A 44 5.63 -24.59 -4.05
C PHE A 44 5.55 -23.10 -4.43
N ASP A 45 4.60 -22.72 -5.28
CA ASP A 45 4.41 -21.33 -5.69
C ASP A 45 4.10 -20.42 -4.51
N PHE A 46 3.30 -20.89 -3.56
CA PHE A 46 2.99 -20.14 -2.33
C PHE A 46 4.27 -19.85 -1.53
N GLN A 47 5.12 -20.86 -1.34
CA GLN A 47 6.39 -20.68 -0.61
C GLN A 47 7.32 -19.71 -1.34
N GLU A 48 7.40 -19.80 -2.67
CA GLU A 48 8.20 -18.88 -3.47
C GLU A 48 7.70 -17.45 -3.34
N CYS A 49 6.39 -17.26 -3.41
CA CYS A 49 5.77 -15.93 -3.27
C CYS A 49 5.98 -15.35 -1.87
N MET A 50 5.85 -16.16 -0.82
CA MET A 50 6.08 -15.70 0.55
C MET A 50 7.54 -15.30 0.77
N SER A 51 8.47 -16.05 0.21
CA SER A 51 9.90 -15.70 0.28
C SER A 51 10.19 -14.40 -0.47
N ALA A 52 9.60 -14.23 -1.66
CA ALA A 52 9.73 -13.01 -2.43
C ALA A 52 9.13 -11.81 -1.68
N LEU A 53 8.00 -11.99 -1.04
CA LEU A 53 7.37 -10.95 -0.23
C LEU A 53 8.31 -10.47 0.87
N SER A 54 8.91 -11.40 1.61
CA SER A 54 9.87 -11.06 2.67
C SER A 54 11.03 -10.22 2.15
N ARG A 55 11.59 -10.62 1.01
CA ARG A 55 12.71 -9.88 0.40
C ARG A 55 12.30 -8.49 -0.04
N HIS A 56 11.12 -8.36 -0.66
CA HIS A 56 10.63 -7.06 -1.14
C HIS A 56 10.30 -6.12 0.01
N MET A 57 9.74 -6.64 1.10
CA MET A 57 9.37 -5.80 2.25
C MET A 57 10.59 -5.18 2.92
N GLU A 58 11.76 -5.81 2.82
CA GLU A 58 13.01 -5.23 3.34
C GLU A 58 13.39 -3.93 2.63
N GLN A 59 12.88 -3.70 1.43
CA GLN A 59 13.13 -2.48 0.65
C GLN A 59 12.19 -1.33 0.99
N PHE A 60 11.15 -1.61 1.78
CA PHE A 60 10.18 -0.61 2.21
C PHE A 60 10.52 -0.07 3.59
N LEU A 61 10.30 1.21 3.80
CA LEU A 61 10.21 1.78 5.14
C LEU A 61 8.76 1.64 5.58
N LEU A 62 8.49 0.73 6.51
CA LEU A 62 7.15 0.43 6.97
C LEU A 62 6.90 1.09 8.32
N ARG A 63 5.74 1.73 8.45
CA ARG A 63 5.28 2.32 9.72
C ARG A 63 4.26 1.40 10.35
N ASP A 64 4.47 1.03 11.60
CA ASP A 64 3.52 0.24 12.36
C ASP A 64 2.19 0.98 12.48
N LEU A 65 1.10 0.23 12.46
CA LEU A 65 -0.24 0.77 12.63
C LEU A 65 -0.50 0.97 14.12
N THR A 66 -0.04 2.09 14.64
CA THR A 66 -0.12 2.43 16.07
C THR A 66 -1.39 3.24 16.37
N LEU A 67 -1.67 3.39 17.66
CA LEU A 67 -2.86 4.11 18.10
C LEU A 67 -2.85 5.58 17.65
N ASP A 68 -1.69 6.22 17.62
CA ASP A 68 -1.59 7.61 17.17
C ASP A 68 -1.98 7.77 15.70
N ILE A 69 -1.62 6.80 14.85
CA ILE A 69 -2.05 6.80 13.45
C ILE A 69 -3.54 6.52 13.32
N CYS A 70 -4.03 5.49 14.03
CA CYS A 70 -5.44 5.10 13.97
C CYS A 70 -6.37 6.14 14.58
N GLY A 71 -5.92 6.79 15.64
CA GLY A 71 -6.74 7.71 16.44
C GLY A 71 -6.67 9.17 16.03
N SER A 72 -5.98 9.50 14.96
CA SER A 72 -5.90 10.88 14.49
C SER A 72 -7.28 11.42 14.12
N LEU A 73 -7.69 12.50 14.78
CA LEU A 73 -9.00 13.11 14.56
C LEU A 73 -8.98 14.20 13.48
N ILE A 74 -7.81 14.48 12.90
CA ILE A 74 -7.61 15.60 11.98
C ILE A 74 -7.71 15.14 10.52
N MET A 75 -8.48 14.12 10.27
CA MET A 75 -8.67 13.66 8.90
C MET A 75 -10.05 14.07 8.39
N SER A 76 -10.07 14.69 7.22
CA SER A 76 -11.31 15.08 6.55
C SER A 76 -12.15 13.85 6.21
N VAL A 77 -13.44 14.05 6.02
CA VAL A 77 -14.33 13.01 5.50
C VAL A 77 -13.89 12.68 4.08
N VAL A 78 -13.68 11.40 3.81
CA VAL A 78 -13.24 10.93 2.50
C VAL A 78 -14.29 10.02 1.85
N SER A 79 -14.19 9.86 0.54
CA SER A 79 -15.14 9.07 -0.24
C SER A 79 -15.07 7.57 0.07
N THR A 80 -13.91 7.07 0.50
CA THR A 80 -13.73 5.64 0.77
C THR A 80 -13.43 5.41 2.26
N PRO A 81 -14.44 5.02 3.06
CA PRO A 81 -14.26 4.88 4.51
C PRO A 81 -13.81 3.50 4.97
N ARG A 82 -13.38 2.60 4.09
CA ARG A 82 -12.95 1.26 4.48
C ARG A 82 -11.75 1.32 5.40
N SER A 83 -11.75 0.48 6.43
CA SER A 83 -10.71 0.50 7.48
C SER A 83 -9.29 0.34 6.95
N LEU A 84 -9.06 -0.58 6.02
CA LEU A 84 -7.72 -0.79 5.45
C LEU A 84 -7.29 0.37 4.58
N ASP A 85 -8.20 0.94 3.80
CA ASP A 85 -7.92 2.14 3.01
C ASP A 85 -7.58 3.32 3.90
N LEU A 86 -8.32 3.49 5.00
CA LEU A 86 -8.03 4.53 5.99
C LEU A 86 -6.68 4.31 6.65
N ALA A 87 -6.32 3.07 6.96
CA ALA A 87 -5.01 2.76 7.54
C ALA A 87 -3.88 3.22 6.62
N HIS A 88 -3.98 2.95 5.33
CA HIS A 88 -2.97 3.40 4.36
C HIS A 88 -2.96 4.92 4.19
N LEU A 89 -4.12 5.55 4.11
CA LEU A 89 -4.22 6.99 3.96
C LEU A 89 -3.68 7.74 5.18
N ARG A 90 -4.01 7.28 6.38
CA ARG A 90 -3.50 7.88 7.62
C ARG A 90 -1.99 7.72 7.74
N THR A 91 -1.47 6.56 7.37
CA THR A 91 -0.03 6.31 7.34
C THR A 91 0.67 7.22 6.34
N ALA A 92 0.10 7.37 5.15
CA ALA A 92 0.63 8.27 4.13
C ALA A 92 0.65 9.72 4.61
N LEU A 93 -0.40 10.18 5.29
CA LEU A 93 -0.46 11.50 5.88
C LEU A 93 0.65 11.69 6.92
N TRP A 94 0.88 10.68 7.76
CA TRP A 94 1.96 10.72 8.74
C TRP A 94 3.32 10.90 8.07
N PHE A 95 3.63 10.10 7.06
CA PHE A 95 4.89 10.25 6.31
C PHE A 95 4.99 11.63 5.65
N HIS A 96 3.90 12.09 5.06
CA HIS A 96 3.85 13.38 4.36
C HIS A 96 4.13 14.55 5.31
N GLN A 97 3.72 14.44 6.56
CA GLN A 97 4.01 15.43 7.59
C GLN A 97 5.47 15.42 8.02
N GLN A 98 6.11 14.24 8.02
CA GLN A 98 7.53 14.12 8.39
C GLN A 98 8.43 14.66 7.27
N LYS A 99 8.14 14.26 6.05
CA LYS A 99 8.83 14.70 4.84
C LYS A 99 7.85 14.54 3.69
N LYS A 100 7.62 15.61 2.95
CA LYS A 100 6.65 15.58 1.86
C LYS A 100 6.85 14.38 0.95
N LEU A 101 5.79 13.60 0.76
CA LEU A 101 5.78 12.52 -0.19
C LEU A 101 5.87 13.09 -1.60
N HIS A 102 6.62 12.41 -2.44
CA HIS A 102 6.66 12.73 -3.86
C HIS A 102 5.35 12.33 -4.54
N ARG A 103 4.83 11.15 -4.16
CA ARG A 103 3.60 10.62 -4.75
C ARG A 103 2.98 9.53 -3.88
N PHE A 104 1.66 9.56 -3.75
CA PHE A 104 0.88 8.45 -3.22
C PHE A 104 0.48 7.55 -4.38
N VAL A 105 0.81 6.28 -4.31
CA VAL A 105 0.64 5.33 -5.41
C VAL A 105 -0.40 4.29 -5.03
N THR A 106 -1.42 4.14 -5.87
CA THR A 106 -2.45 3.12 -5.74
C THR A 106 -3.01 2.77 -7.12
N LEU A 107 -3.47 1.54 -7.27
CA LEU A 107 -4.20 1.12 -8.47
C LEU A 107 -5.72 1.19 -8.25
N ASP A 108 -6.17 1.49 -7.04
CA ASP A 108 -7.58 1.62 -6.68
C ASP A 108 -8.01 3.08 -6.89
N GLN A 109 -8.93 3.29 -7.84
CA GLN A 109 -9.40 4.63 -8.17
C GLN A 109 -10.12 5.31 -7.00
N SER A 110 -10.85 4.55 -6.19
CA SER A 110 -11.54 5.08 -5.01
C SER A 110 -10.54 5.57 -3.97
N GLN A 111 -9.47 4.82 -3.75
CA GLN A 111 -8.41 5.23 -2.82
C GLN A 111 -7.65 6.44 -3.36
N GLU A 112 -7.40 6.50 -4.66
CA GLU A 112 -6.77 7.65 -5.28
C GLU A 112 -7.61 8.91 -5.08
N MET A 113 -8.92 8.81 -5.26
CA MET A 113 -9.84 9.93 -5.02
C MET A 113 -9.77 10.41 -3.57
N SER A 114 -9.80 9.48 -2.62
CA SER A 114 -9.69 9.83 -1.20
C SER A 114 -8.35 10.47 -0.87
N ALA A 115 -7.26 10.01 -1.49
CA ALA A 115 -5.95 10.62 -1.32
C ALA A 115 -5.93 12.06 -1.82
N ARG A 116 -6.55 12.33 -2.97
CA ARG A 116 -6.69 13.70 -3.49
C ARG A 116 -7.50 14.59 -2.56
N GLU A 117 -8.60 14.06 -2.01
CA GLU A 117 -9.43 14.77 -1.04
C GLU A 117 -8.65 15.18 0.21
N LEU A 118 -7.65 14.38 0.59
CA LEU A 118 -6.79 14.66 1.74
C LEU A 118 -5.59 15.55 1.40
N GLY A 119 -5.45 15.95 0.14
CA GLY A 119 -4.34 16.79 -0.29
C GLY A 119 -3.03 16.04 -0.50
N LEU A 120 -3.06 14.71 -0.56
CA LEU A 120 -1.86 13.94 -0.87
C LEU A 120 -1.54 14.03 -2.36
N PRO A 121 -0.25 14.09 -2.74
CA PRO A 121 0.15 14.08 -4.15
C PRO A 121 -0.14 12.70 -4.76
N VAL A 122 -0.82 12.66 -5.87
CA VAL A 122 -1.17 11.42 -6.58
C VAL A 122 -0.76 11.45 -8.04
#